data_c8c75cb41c29ffce484b54ca76025ae8
#
_entry.id   c8c75cb41c29ffce484b54ca76025ae8
#
_cell.length_a   1.000
_cell.length_b   1.000
_cell.length_c   1.000
_cell.angle_alpha   90.00
_cell.angle_beta   90.00
_cell.angle_gamma   90.00
#
_symmetry.space_group_name_H-M   'P 1'
#
loop_
_entity.id
_entity.type
_entity.pdbx_description
1 polymer ?
#
loop_
_entity_poly.entity_id
_entity_poly.type
_entity_poly.pdbx_seq_one_letter_code
_entity_poly.pdbx_strand_id
1 'polypeptide(L)'
;VKYAADLGITIIPEIDLPGHMMAALASYPELGCTGGPYEVSGQWGIRDDVLCVGKEKTFEFIENVLLEIIDIFPSKYIHIGGDECPKIRWEKCPACQARIQKLGLKDDEHGKAEHYLQSYTTERIEKFLNEHGREIIGWDEMLEGGLTTNATVMSWRGVAGGVEAAKQGHYAIMTPTAPLYLDYYQSRDTQNEPLAIGGYNPVDMVYNFNPIPESLTEEQAKFILGTQANIWTEYITTPEHLEYMILPRLAALSEVQWDQVENKSYDRFLDNIGHILAIYDVMGLNYAKHILEVKGEYSVNETKGCIEATLRTQGNAPIYY
;
A
#
# COMPACT_ATOMS: atom_id res chain seq x y z
N VAL A 1 -6.45 19.43 -4.44
CA VAL A 1 -7.74 18.83 -4.80
C VAL A 1 -8.20 19.33 -6.17
N LYS A 2 -8.45 20.64 -6.37
CA LYS A 2 -8.96 21.19 -7.65
C LYS A 2 -8.11 20.82 -8.87
N TYR A 3 -6.78 20.95 -8.79
CA TYR A 3 -5.87 20.60 -9.88
C TYR A 3 -6.01 19.11 -10.31
N ALA A 4 -6.10 18.21 -9.35
CA ALA A 4 -6.31 16.79 -9.63
C ALA A 4 -7.70 16.53 -10.25
N ALA A 5 -8.74 17.20 -9.75
CA ALA A 5 -10.09 17.07 -10.29
C ALA A 5 -10.20 17.56 -11.74
N ASP A 6 -9.48 18.64 -12.09
CA ASP A 6 -9.41 19.16 -13.47
C ASP A 6 -8.74 18.15 -14.44
N LEU A 7 -7.96 17.19 -13.91
CA LEU A 7 -7.36 16.06 -14.65
C LEU A 7 -8.18 14.75 -14.53
N GLY A 8 -9.35 14.77 -13.92
CA GLY A 8 -10.17 13.57 -13.69
C GLY A 8 -9.66 12.65 -12.58
N ILE A 9 -8.77 13.15 -11.70
CA ILE A 9 -8.17 12.37 -10.62
C ILE A 9 -8.88 12.70 -9.30
N THR A 10 -9.37 11.69 -8.59
CA THR A 10 -9.91 11.81 -7.24
C THR A 10 -8.79 11.64 -6.22
N ILE A 11 -8.63 12.62 -5.32
CA ILE A 11 -7.72 12.50 -4.18
C ILE A 11 -8.47 11.84 -3.03
N ILE A 12 -7.99 10.69 -2.59
CA ILE A 12 -8.47 9.99 -1.39
C ILE A 12 -7.49 10.32 -0.26
N PRO A 13 -7.91 11.05 0.78
CA PRO A 13 -7.04 11.33 1.91
C PRO A 13 -6.88 10.11 2.79
N GLU A 14 -5.70 9.95 3.39
CA GLU A 14 -5.44 8.95 4.42
C GLU A 14 -5.06 9.61 5.73
N ILE A 15 -5.73 9.18 6.81
CA ILE A 15 -5.38 9.47 8.20
C ILE A 15 -5.20 8.12 8.88
N ASP A 16 -3.97 7.70 8.98
CA ASP A 16 -3.64 6.37 9.51
C ASP A 16 -3.92 6.28 11.01
N LEU A 17 -4.71 5.26 11.40
CA LEU A 17 -5.26 5.06 12.75
C LEU A 17 -5.32 3.56 13.07
N PRO A 18 -5.14 3.15 14.33
CA PRO A 18 -4.66 3.91 15.48
C PRO A 18 -3.14 3.82 15.67
N GLY A 19 -2.44 3.08 14.79
CA GLY A 19 -0.99 3.00 14.68
C GLY A 19 -0.39 4.25 14.03
N HIS A 20 0.94 4.28 13.85
CA HIS A 20 1.68 5.35 13.15
C HIS A 20 1.42 6.79 13.63
N MET A 21 0.95 6.96 14.88
CA MET A 21 0.48 8.23 15.46
C MET A 21 1.50 8.93 16.37
N MET A 22 2.80 8.59 16.27
CA MET A 22 3.82 9.19 17.17
C MET A 22 3.88 10.71 17.10
N ALA A 23 3.71 11.32 15.93
CA ALA A 23 3.71 12.77 15.77
C ALA A 23 2.50 13.42 16.47
N ALA A 24 1.32 12.80 16.36
CA ALA A 24 0.12 13.23 17.07
C ALA A 24 0.28 13.06 18.58
N LEU A 25 0.84 11.95 19.05
CA LEU A 25 1.09 11.69 20.47
C LEU A 25 2.13 12.65 21.07
N ALA A 26 3.16 13.03 20.30
CA ALA A 26 4.12 14.05 20.74
C ALA A 26 3.46 15.43 20.93
N SER A 27 2.44 15.74 20.11
CA SER A 27 1.68 16.99 20.21
C SER A 27 0.55 16.95 21.25
N TYR A 28 -0.09 15.77 21.41
CA TYR A 28 -1.24 15.53 22.28
C TYR A 28 -1.01 14.27 23.13
N PRO A 29 -0.10 14.33 24.12
CA PRO A 29 0.30 13.14 24.87
C PRO A 29 -0.83 12.45 25.66
N GLU A 30 -1.89 13.20 25.99
CA GLU A 30 -3.07 12.65 26.63
C GLU A 30 -3.87 11.65 25.77
N LEU A 31 -3.63 11.62 24.45
CA LEU A 31 -4.27 10.65 23.54
C LEU A 31 -3.60 9.26 23.59
N GLY A 32 -2.40 9.15 24.15
CA GLY A 32 -1.71 7.88 24.30
C GLY A 32 -2.03 7.14 25.59
N CYS A 33 -1.69 5.86 25.65
CA CYS A 33 -1.97 4.99 26.80
C CYS A 33 -1.18 5.39 28.05
N THR A 34 0.06 5.83 27.90
CA THR A 34 0.95 6.20 29.02
C THR A 34 0.83 7.65 29.44
N GLY A 35 0.22 8.52 28.61
CA GLY A 35 0.11 9.96 28.86
C GLY A 35 1.40 10.73 28.59
N GLY A 36 2.39 10.10 28.00
CA GLY A 36 3.66 10.69 27.61
C GLY A 36 4.68 10.84 28.77
N PRO A 37 5.75 11.61 28.56
CA PRO A 37 6.03 12.36 27.33
C PRO A 37 6.32 11.46 26.13
N TYR A 38 5.98 11.93 24.93
CA TYR A 38 6.31 11.27 23.67
C TYR A 38 7.15 12.22 22.82
N GLU A 39 8.03 11.63 22.00
CA GLU A 39 8.86 12.37 21.05
C GLU A 39 8.53 11.93 19.62
N VAL A 40 8.64 12.85 18.67
CA VAL A 40 8.54 12.52 17.25
C VAL A 40 9.69 11.58 16.89
N SER A 41 9.37 10.44 16.29
CA SER A 41 10.37 9.47 15.87
C SER A 41 11.21 10.04 14.71
N GLY A 42 12.51 10.12 14.90
CA GLY A 42 13.48 10.42 13.84
C GLY A 42 13.92 9.18 13.03
N GLN A 43 13.32 8.03 13.28
CA GLN A 43 13.60 6.78 12.58
C GLN A 43 12.29 6.19 12.05
N TRP A 44 12.34 5.60 10.86
CA TRP A 44 11.22 4.85 10.31
C TRP A 44 10.95 3.55 11.09
N GLY A 45 9.77 2.96 10.91
CA GLY A 45 9.37 1.68 11.49
C GLY A 45 8.19 1.77 12.45
N ILE A 46 7.70 0.61 12.84
CA ILE A 46 6.57 0.43 13.75
C ILE A 46 6.95 0.88 15.17
N ARG A 47 6.03 1.56 15.86
CA ARG A 47 6.20 2.05 17.23
C ARG A 47 5.13 1.47 18.14
N ASP A 48 5.53 1.09 19.37
CA ASP A 48 4.62 0.53 20.35
C ASP A 48 3.55 1.51 20.85
N ASP A 49 3.85 2.81 20.79
CA ASP A 49 2.93 3.84 21.25
C ASP A 49 1.94 4.21 20.16
N VAL A 50 0.69 3.88 20.41
CA VAL A 50 -0.46 4.07 19.53
C VAL A 50 -1.55 4.86 20.26
N LEU A 51 -2.58 5.31 19.55
CA LEU A 51 -3.72 5.98 20.18
C LEU A 51 -4.38 5.10 21.24
N CYS A 52 -4.75 5.71 22.36
CA CYS A 52 -5.46 5.03 23.45
C CYS A 52 -6.96 4.98 23.15
N VAL A 53 -7.42 3.93 22.52
CA VAL A 53 -8.82 3.73 22.13
C VAL A 53 -9.74 3.37 23.31
N GLY A 54 -9.20 3.31 24.52
CA GLY A 54 -9.99 3.25 25.77
C GLY A 54 -10.61 4.59 26.19
N LYS A 55 -10.13 5.71 25.65
CA LYS A 55 -10.54 7.07 26.05
C LYS A 55 -11.53 7.67 25.05
N GLU A 56 -12.60 8.32 25.51
CA GLU A 56 -13.50 9.05 24.62
C GLU A 56 -12.82 10.25 23.96
N LYS A 57 -11.94 10.95 24.66
CA LYS A 57 -11.17 12.07 24.13
C LYS A 57 -10.39 11.72 22.86
N THR A 58 -9.94 10.48 22.73
CA THR A 58 -9.27 9.99 21.50
C THR A 58 -10.23 10.01 20.31
N PHE A 59 -11.45 9.55 20.51
CA PHE A 59 -12.47 9.58 19.45
C PHE A 59 -12.93 10.98 19.12
N GLU A 60 -13.11 11.86 20.11
CA GLU A 60 -13.40 13.28 19.88
C GLU A 60 -12.31 13.93 19.02
N PHE A 61 -11.03 13.62 19.28
CA PHE A 61 -9.92 14.10 18.47
C PHE A 61 -10.01 13.57 17.03
N ILE A 62 -10.17 12.25 16.86
CA ILE A 62 -10.29 11.61 15.53
C ILE A 62 -11.46 12.21 14.75
N GLU A 63 -12.63 12.31 15.36
CA GLU A 63 -13.85 12.86 14.75
C GLU A 63 -13.64 14.32 14.30
N ASN A 64 -12.97 15.16 15.10
CA ASN A 64 -12.65 16.53 14.72
C ASN A 64 -11.68 16.61 13.55
N VAL A 65 -10.63 15.77 13.53
CA VAL A 65 -9.70 15.70 12.39
C VAL A 65 -10.44 15.25 11.11
N LEU A 66 -11.28 14.23 11.21
CA LEU A 66 -12.06 13.73 10.07
C LEU A 66 -13.05 14.76 9.53
N LEU A 67 -13.65 15.61 10.37
CA LEU A 67 -14.50 16.72 9.91
C LEU A 67 -13.73 17.70 9.04
N GLU A 68 -12.52 18.10 9.46
CA GLU A 68 -11.67 18.97 8.64
C GLU A 68 -11.28 18.31 7.31
N ILE A 69 -10.98 17.02 7.33
CA ILE A 69 -10.68 16.24 6.11
C ILE A 69 -11.87 16.19 5.17
N ILE A 70 -13.09 15.98 5.69
CA ILE A 70 -14.33 15.97 4.91
C ILE A 70 -14.56 17.30 4.20
N ASP A 71 -14.26 18.41 4.86
CA ASP A 71 -14.42 19.76 4.30
C ASP A 71 -13.41 20.04 3.16
N ILE A 72 -12.21 19.49 3.26
CA ILE A 72 -11.13 19.71 2.28
C ILE A 72 -11.28 18.78 1.06
N PHE A 73 -11.62 17.50 1.29
CA PHE A 73 -11.60 16.45 0.27
C PHE A 73 -13.01 15.99 -0.09
N PRO A 74 -13.46 16.18 -1.34
CA PRO A 74 -14.80 15.77 -1.79
C PRO A 74 -14.90 14.27 -2.09
N SER A 75 -13.82 13.50 -1.92
CA SER A 75 -13.84 12.05 -2.15
C SER A 75 -14.92 11.36 -1.34
N LYS A 76 -15.61 10.42 -1.97
CA LYS A 76 -16.51 9.49 -1.28
C LYS A 76 -15.78 8.67 -0.22
N TYR A 77 -14.53 8.34 -0.50
CA TYR A 77 -13.69 7.47 0.33
C TYR A 77 -12.72 8.29 1.18
N ILE A 78 -12.52 7.83 2.41
CA ILE A 78 -11.44 8.27 3.31
C ILE A 78 -10.71 7.01 3.76
N HIS A 79 -9.38 6.98 3.57
CA HIS A 79 -8.55 5.90 4.04
C HIS A 79 -8.17 6.16 5.51
N ILE A 80 -8.37 5.16 6.35
CA ILE A 80 -8.15 5.27 7.80
C ILE A 80 -6.93 4.48 8.30
N GLY A 81 -6.12 3.93 7.37
CA GLY A 81 -4.97 3.11 7.72
C GLY A 81 -5.37 1.78 8.34
N GLY A 82 -4.94 1.53 9.55
CA GLY A 82 -5.28 0.35 10.34
C GLY A 82 -4.17 -0.68 10.40
N ASP A 83 -3.07 -0.47 9.67
CA ASP A 83 -1.92 -1.34 9.59
C ASP A 83 -1.01 -1.22 10.83
N GLU A 84 -0.23 -2.26 11.03
CA GLU A 84 0.91 -2.31 11.93
C GLU A 84 0.67 -1.68 13.32
N CYS A 85 -0.52 -1.85 13.87
CA CYS A 85 -0.89 -1.33 15.19
C CYS A 85 -0.51 -2.33 16.31
N PRO A 86 0.59 -2.13 17.07
CA PRO A 86 0.94 -3.01 18.16
C PRO A 86 -0.06 -2.92 19.32
N LYS A 87 -0.38 -4.05 19.91
CA LYS A 87 -1.37 -4.15 20.99
C LYS A 87 -0.75 -4.03 22.39
N ILE A 88 0.56 -4.06 22.50
CA ILE A 88 1.31 -4.13 23.76
C ILE A 88 0.97 -3.01 24.77
N ARG A 89 0.62 -1.81 24.26
CA ARG A 89 0.18 -0.72 25.14
C ARG A 89 -1.24 -0.94 25.61
N TRP A 90 -2.13 -1.43 24.76
CA TRP A 90 -3.52 -1.69 25.12
C TRP A 90 -3.66 -2.83 26.15
N GLU A 91 -2.85 -3.86 26.04
CA GLU A 91 -2.81 -4.99 27.01
C GLU A 91 -2.58 -4.50 28.44
N LYS A 92 -1.83 -3.41 28.62
CA LYS A 92 -1.46 -2.88 29.93
C LYS A 92 -2.20 -1.59 30.31
N CYS A 93 -2.99 -1.02 29.41
CA CYS A 93 -3.68 0.25 29.62
C CYS A 93 -5.00 0.04 30.36
N PRO A 94 -5.17 0.62 31.58
CA PRO A 94 -6.42 0.44 32.33
C PRO A 94 -7.66 0.93 31.55
N ALA A 95 -7.54 2.01 30.76
CA ALA A 95 -8.65 2.53 29.99
C ALA A 95 -9.06 1.59 28.85
N CYS A 96 -8.06 1.02 28.10
CA CYS A 96 -8.32 0.05 27.06
C CYS A 96 -8.93 -1.23 27.61
N GLN A 97 -8.38 -1.74 28.72
CA GLN A 97 -8.90 -2.94 29.40
C GLN A 97 -10.33 -2.72 29.95
N ALA A 98 -10.62 -1.55 30.51
CA ALA A 98 -11.97 -1.20 30.92
C ALA A 98 -12.95 -1.15 29.73
N ARG A 99 -12.50 -0.65 28.57
CA ARG A 99 -13.30 -0.66 27.34
C ARG A 99 -13.57 -2.07 26.85
N ILE A 100 -12.54 -2.94 26.81
CA ILE A 100 -12.65 -4.35 26.47
C ILE A 100 -13.71 -5.03 27.35
N GLN A 101 -13.63 -4.84 28.67
CA GLN A 101 -14.61 -5.38 29.62
C GLN A 101 -16.02 -4.86 29.38
N LYS A 102 -16.16 -3.54 29.17
CA LYS A 102 -17.45 -2.90 28.88
C LYS A 102 -18.12 -3.44 27.63
N LEU A 103 -17.32 -3.72 26.59
CA LEU A 103 -17.78 -4.26 25.31
C LEU A 103 -17.95 -5.80 25.34
N GLY A 104 -17.47 -6.46 26.39
CA GLY A 104 -17.51 -7.91 26.50
C GLY A 104 -16.59 -8.65 25.53
N LEU A 105 -15.53 -7.96 25.02
CA LEU A 105 -14.56 -8.56 24.12
C LEU A 105 -13.73 -9.60 24.85
N LYS A 106 -13.43 -10.72 24.18
CA LYS A 106 -12.70 -11.86 24.77
C LYS A 106 -11.78 -12.46 23.73
N ASP A 107 -10.73 -13.09 24.24
CA ASP A 107 -9.88 -13.95 23.42
C ASP A 107 -10.66 -15.16 22.92
N ASP A 108 -10.41 -15.55 21.69
CA ASP A 108 -10.94 -16.77 21.10
C ASP A 108 -9.92 -17.40 20.12
N GLU A 109 -10.35 -18.35 19.30
CA GLU A 109 -9.51 -19.04 18.32
C GLU A 109 -9.04 -18.15 17.15
N HIS A 110 -9.67 -16.99 16.95
CA HIS A 110 -9.36 -16.06 15.84
C HIS A 110 -8.52 -14.87 16.29
N GLY A 111 -8.53 -14.51 17.57
CA GLY A 111 -7.75 -13.39 18.05
C GLY A 111 -7.87 -13.08 19.54
N LYS A 112 -7.07 -12.10 19.96
CA LYS A 112 -7.15 -11.54 21.30
C LYS A 112 -8.17 -10.42 21.39
N ALA A 113 -8.62 -10.10 22.59
CA ALA A 113 -9.55 -9.01 22.87
C ALA A 113 -9.08 -7.65 22.33
N GLU A 114 -7.77 -7.42 22.27
CA GLU A 114 -7.19 -6.21 21.71
C GLU A 114 -7.33 -6.11 20.19
N HIS A 115 -7.38 -7.21 19.44
CA HIS A 115 -7.69 -7.21 18.02
C HIS A 115 -9.16 -6.77 17.82
N TYR A 116 -10.07 -7.29 18.59
CA TYR A 116 -11.48 -6.89 18.56
C TYR A 116 -11.69 -5.44 19.03
N LEU A 117 -10.81 -4.93 19.90
CA LEU A 117 -10.81 -3.51 20.28
C LEU A 117 -10.40 -2.62 19.10
N GLN A 118 -9.50 -3.07 18.23
CA GLN A 118 -9.20 -2.35 16.99
C GLN A 118 -10.39 -2.38 16.04
N SER A 119 -11.06 -3.51 15.86
CA SER A 119 -12.28 -3.60 15.04
C SER A 119 -13.40 -2.70 15.54
N TYR A 120 -13.62 -2.64 16.86
CA TYR A 120 -14.54 -1.66 17.47
C TYR A 120 -14.16 -0.22 17.11
N THR A 121 -12.87 0.10 17.08
CA THR A 121 -12.38 1.44 16.71
C THR A 121 -12.70 1.73 15.25
N THR A 122 -12.43 0.80 14.36
CA THR A 122 -12.77 0.87 12.94
C THR A 122 -14.27 1.06 12.71
N GLU A 123 -15.11 0.25 13.38
CA GLU A 123 -16.56 0.32 13.29
C GLU A 123 -17.09 1.69 13.75
N ARG A 124 -16.55 2.23 14.83
CA ARG A 124 -16.94 3.54 15.32
C ARG A 124 -16.59 4.66 14.35
N ILE A 125 -15.41 4.60 13.74
CA ILE A 125 -14.96 5.57 12.74
C ILE A 125 -15.79 5.43 11.46
N GLU A 126 -16.05 4.20 11.00
CA GLU A 126 -16.91 3.95 9.85
C GLU A 126 -18.30 4.55 10.05
N LYS A 127 -18.92 4.27 11.19
CA LYS A 127 -20.24 4.82 11.51
C LYS A 127 -20.25 6.35 11.43
N PHE A 128 -19.24 6.99 12.03
CA PHE A 128 -19.09 8.44 11.98
C PHE A 128 -18.97 8.95 10.54
N LEU A 129 -18.12 8.33 9.72
CA LEU A 129 -17.92 8.71 8.32
C LEU A 129 -19.18 8.46 7.47
N ASN A 130 -19.88 7.36 7.69
CA ASN A 130 -21.14 7.06 7.01
C ASN A 130 -22.23 8.08 7.32
N GLU A 131 -22.32 8.58 8.57
CA GLU A 131 -23.23 9.65 8.97
C GLU A 131 -22.93 10.99 8.23
N HIS A 132 -21.68 11.13 7.74
CA HIS A 132 -21.23 12.27 6.92
C HIS A 132 -21.19 11.95 5.42
N GLY A 133 -21.78 10.83 4.97
CA GLY A 133 -21.86 10.43 3.56
C GLY A 133 -20.52 9.99 2.97
N ARG A 134 -19.61 9.50 3.80
CA ARG A 134 -18.30 8.95 3.39
C ARG A 134 -18.25 7.46 3.67
N GLU A 135 -17.38 6.74 2.95
CA GLU A 135 -17.08 5.33 3.13
C GLU A 135 -15.60 5.15 3.47
N ILE A 136 -15.28 4.12 4.26
CA ILE A 136 -13.89 3.88 4.67
C ILE A 136 -13.15 2.97 3.68
N ILE A 137 -11.86 3.23 3.54
CA ILE A 137 -10.87 2.26 3.07
C ILE A 137 -9.90 2.02 4.22
N GLY A 138 -9.36 0.82 4.35
CA GLY A 138 -8.28 0.55 5.27
C GLY A 138 -7.43 -0.63 4.80
N TRP A 139 -6.24 -0.76 5.39
CA TRP A 139 -5.35 -1.86 5.11
C TRP A 139 -5.95 -3.19 5.54
N ASP A 140 -5.42 -4.31 5.03
CA ASP A 140 -6.03 -5.63 5.19
C ASP A 140 -5.99 -6.19 6.62
N GLU A 141 -5.35 -5.51 7.57
CA GLU A 141 -5.48 -5.77 9.01
C GLU A 141 -6.91 -5.59 9.54
N MET A 142 -7.75 -4.83 8.81
CA MET A 142 -9.17 -4.72 9.14
C MET A 142 -9.90 -6.07 9.18
N LEU A 143 -9.38 -7.08 8.47
CA LEU A 143 -9.91 -8.44 8.46
C LEU A 143 -9.73 -9.17 9.79
N GLU A 144 -8.74 -8.79 10.60
CA GLU A 144 -8.31 -9.53 11.81
C GLU A 144 -9.32 -9.55 12.95
N GLY A 145 -10.32 -8.72 12.91
CA GLY A 145 -11.38 -8.70 13.95
C GLY A 145 -12.78 -8.65 13.38
N GLY A 146 -12.90 -8.94 12.08
CA GLY A 146 -14.14 -8.86 11.32
C GLY A 146 -14.33 -7.52 10.63
N LEU A 147 -14.81 -7.59 9.38
CA LEU A 147 -15.09 -6.41 8.58
C LEU A 147 -16.40 -5.74 9.00
N THR A 148 -16.40 -4.44 8.94
CA THR A 148 -17.58 -3.61 9.07
C THR A 148 -18.35 -3.54 7.74
N THR A 149 -19.60 -3.10 7.76
CA THR A 149 -20.60 -3.36 6.69
C THR A 149 -20.21 -2.83 5.30
N ASN A 150 -19.54 -1.67 5.22
CA ASN A 150 -19.24 -0.97 3.96
C ASN A 150 -17.74 -0.70 3.75
N ALA A 151 -16.86 -1.33 4.53
CA ALA A 151 -15.43 -1.14 4.43
C ALA A 151 -14.87 -1.70 3.11
N THR A 152 -14.01 -0.93 2.45
CA THR A 152 -13.18 -1.38 1.34
C THR A 152 -11.80 -1.76 1.87
N VAL A 153 -11.32 -2.94 1.52
CA VAL A 153 -10.03 -3.46 1.98
C VAL A 153 -8.93 -3.15 0.98
N MET A 154 -7.84 -2.55 1.41
CA MET A 154 -6.63 -2.39 0.63
C MET A 154 -5.63 -3.48 1.00
N SER A 155 -5.42 -4.44 0.09
CA SER A 155 -4.66 -5.68 0.35
C SER A 155 -3.19 -5.48 0.02
N TRP A 156 -2.35 -5.25 1.04
CA TRP A 156 -0.93 -4.94 0.88
C TRP A 156 0.02 -6.08 1.26
N ARG A 157 -0.35 -6.92 2.24
CA ARG A 157 0.45 -8.07 2.70
C ARG A 157 0.47 -9.24 1.69
N GLY A 158 -0.05 -9.00 0.50
CA GLY A 158 -0.25 -9.94 -0.59
C GLY A 158 -1.65 -9.81 -1.16
N VAL A 159 -2.11 -10.78 -1.93
CA VAL A 159 -3.47 -10.77 -2.50
C VAL A 159 -4.49 -11.49 -1.62
N ALA A 160 -4.04 -12.18 -0.58
CA ALA A 160 -4.91 -13.03 0.25
C ALA A 160 -5.98 -12.20 0.97
N GLY A 161 -5.64 -11.02 1.49
CA GLY A 161 -6.61 -10.14 2.15
C GLY A 161 -7.71 -9.68 1.20
N GLY A 162 -7.36 -9.28 -0.03
CA GLY A 162 -8.34 -8.90 -1.04
C GLY A 162 -9.24 -10.07 -1.48
N VAL A 163 -8.67 -11.28 -1.59
CA VAL A 163 -9.44 -12.50 -1.87
C VAL A 163 -10.44 -12.78 -0.75
N GLU A 164 -10.02 -12.66 0.51
CA GLU A 164 -10.87 -12.88 1.66
C GLU A 164 -12.00 -11.84 1.73
N ALA A 165 -11.67 -10.56 1.54
CA ALA A 165 -12.67 -9.49 1.46
C ALA A 165 -13.72 -9.76 0.36
N ALA A 166 -13.27 -10.08 -0.85
CA ALA A 166 -14.15 -10.36 -2.00
C ALA A 166 -15.07 -11.57 -1.73
N LYS A 167 -14.57 -12.62 -1.08
CA LYS A 167 -15.38 -13.78 -0.67
C LYS A 167 -16.46 -13.43 0.35
N GLN A 168 -16.22 -12.45 1.19
CA GLN A 168 -17.19 -11.93 2.16
C GLN A 168 -18.14 -10.88 1.57
N GLY A 169 -17.99 -10.51 0.28
CA GLY A 169 -18.80 -9.51 -0.40
C GLY A 169 -18.38 -8.07 -0.14
N HIS A 170 -17.14 -7.85 0.29
CA HIS A 170 -16.54 -6.53 0.46
C HIS A 170 -15.66 -6.15 -0.72
N TYR A 171 -15.67 -4.87 -1.05
CA TYR A 171 -14.76 -4.35 -2.07
C TYR A 171 -13.31 -4.42 -1.61
N ALA A 172 -12.42 -4.69 -2.58
CA ALA A 172 -10.98 -4.72 -2.33
C ALA A 172 -10.20 -4.00 -3.44
N ILE A 173 -9.07 -3.42 -3.06
CA ILE A 173 -8.05 -2.84 -3.94
C ILE A 173 -6.78 -3.66 -3.72
N MET A 174 -6.19 -4.18 -4.81
CA MET A 174 -4.98 -4.97 -4.75
C MET A 174 -3.75 -4.07 -4.81
N THR A 175 -2.94 -4.11 -3.75
CA THR A 175 -1.70 -3.31 -3.65
C THR A 175 -0.57 -4.08 -2.95
N PRO A 176 -0.33 -5.36 -3.35
CA PRO A 176 0.64 -6.21 -2.65
C PRO A 176 2.06 -5.62 -2.73
N THR A 177 2.82 -5.73 -1.63
CA THR A 177 4.22 -5.31 -1.55
C THR A 177 5.05 -5.76 -2.74
N ALA A 178 4.91 -7.01 -3.13
CA ALA A 178 5.44 -7.51 -4.39
C ALA A 178 4.25 -7.82 -5.33
N PRO A 179 4.14 -7.14 -6.49
CA PRO A 179 5.15 -6.29 -7.14
C PRO A 179 4.86 -4.78 -7.09
N LEU A 180 3.98 -4.28 -6.22
CA LEU A 180 3.39 -2.94 -6.35
C LEU A 180 3.93 -1.88 -5.37
N TYR A 181 4.90 -2.21 -4.51
CA TYR A 181 5.64 -1.19 -3.76
C TYR A 181 6.77 -0.66 -4.63
N LEU A 182 6.60 0.58 -5.12
CA LEU A 182 7.54 1.22 -6.03
C LEU A 182 8.70 1.94 -5.30
N ASP A 183 8.73 1.88 -3.99
CA ASP A 183 9.87 2.23 -3.14
C ASP A 183 10.90 1.08 -3.04
N TYR A 184 10.61 -0.09 -3.63
CA TYR A 184 11.53 -1.23 -3.73
C TYR A 184 12.49 -1.07 -4.93
N TYR A 185 13.67 -1.72 -4.84
CA TYR A 185 14.66 -1.73 -5.89
C TYR A 185 14.11 -2.25 -7.22
N GLN A 186 14.56 -1.66 -8.31
CA GLN A 186 14.23 -2.09 -9.68
C GLN A 186 15.31 -3.00 -10.29
N SER A 187 16.54 -2.93 -9.76
CA SER A 187 17.67 -3.76 -10.15
C SER A 187 18.16 -4.63 -8.99
N ARG A 188 18.77 -5.76 -9.33
CA ARG A 188 19.49 -6.59 -8.34
C ARG A 188 20.89 -6.07 -8.02
N ASP A 189 21.41 -5.16 -8.84
CA ASP A 189 22.69 -4.45 -8.60
C ASP A 189 22.45 -3.24 -7.69
N THR A 190 22.09 -3.51 -6.44
CA THR A 190 21.72 -2.49 -5.46
C THR A 190 22.88 -1.54 -5.09
N GLN A 191 24.12 -1.86 -5.46
CA GLN A 191 25.26 -0.99 -5.20
C GLN A 191 25.29 0.25 -6.11
N ASN A 192 24.65 0.14 -7.28
CA ASN A 192 24.54 1.21 -8.26
C ASN A 192 23.15 1.85 -8.28
N GLU A 193 22.28 1.46 -7.33
CA GLU A 193 20.94 2.04 -7.18
C GLU A 193 20.91 3.15 -6.12
N PRO A 194 20.00 4.12 -6.24
CA PRO A 194 19.63 4.98 -5.12
C PRO A 194 19.20 4.14 -3.92
N LEU A 195 19.52 4.60 -2.71
CA LEU A 195 19.15 3.88 -1.50
C LEU A 195 17.62 3.70 -1.43
N ALA A 196 17.17 2.48 -1.24
CA ALA A 196 15.78 2.11 -1.05
C ALA A 196 15.60 1.28 0.23
N ILE A 197 14.36 1.09 0.66
CA ILE A 197 14.05 0.30 1.87
C ILE A 197 14.45 -1.18 1.73
N GLY A 198 14.52 -1.69 0.51
CA GLY A 198 14.82 -3.10 0.20
C GLY A 198 13.91 -3.63 -0.91
N GLY A 199 13.67 -4.93 -0.88
CA GLY A 199 12.81 -5.60 -1.85
C GLY A 199 13.31 -5.58 -3.30
N TYR A 200 12.51 -6.10 -4.22
CA TYR A 200 12.85 -6.12 -5.65
C TYR A 200 11.57 -6.23 -6.49
N ASN A 201 11.19 -5.14 -7.13
CA ASN A 201 10.00 -5.04 -7.98
C ASN A 201 10.38 -4.44 -9.35
N PRO A 202 10.90 -5.21 -10.29
CA PRO A 202 11.24 -4.75 -11.63
C PRO A 202 9.98 -4.56 -12.50
N VAL A 203 10.14 -3.90 -13.64
CA VAL A 203 9.05 -3.58 -14.58
C VAL A 203 8.24 -4.80 -15.01
N ASP A 204 8.93 -5.91 -15.30
CA ASP A 204 8.31 -7.16 -15.74
C ASP A 204 7.41 -7.78 -14.64
N MET A 205 7.79 -7.70 -13.38
CA MET A 205 6.94 -8.15 -12.27
C MET A 205 5.69 -7.29 -12.14
N VAL A 206 5.81 -5.98 -12.27
CA VAL A 206 4.66 -5.06 -12.25
C VAL A 206 3.72 -5.37 -13.41
N TYR A 207 4.25 -5.49 -14.64
CA TYR A 207 3.45 -5.75 -15.84
C TYR A 207 2.70 -7.08 -15.77
N ASN A 208 3.35 -8.12 -15.26
CA ASN A 208 2.76 -9.47 -15.18
C ASN A 208 1.80 -9.66 -14.01
N PHE A 209 1.64 -8.66 -13.16
CA PHE A 209 0.67 -8.74 -12.07
C PHE A 209 -0.76 -8.88 -12.62
N ASN A 210 -1.52 -9.80 -12.03
CA ASN A 210 -2.95 -9.94 -12.28
C ASN A 210 -3.70 -9.48 -11.02
N PRO A 211 -4.44 -8.37 -11.08
CA PRO A 211 -5.18 -7.88 -9.92
C PRO A 211 -6.39 -8.74 -9.55
N ILE A 212 -6.84 -9.63 -10.45
CA ILE A 212 -7.96 -10.56 -10.19
C ILE A 212 -7.40 -11.98 -10.05
N PRO A 213 -7.19 -12.49 -8.82
CA PRO A 213 -6.71 -13.85 -8.61
C PRO A 213 -7.66 -14.92 -9.17
N GLU A 214 -7.09 -15.95 -9.80
CA GLU A 214 -7.84 -17.08 -10.38
C GLU A 214 -8.67 -17.88 -9.34
N SER A 215 -8.38 -17.72 -8.07
CA SER A 215 -9.13 -18.36 -6.98
C SER A 215 -10.50 -17.74 -6.71
N LEU A 216 -10.82 -16.61 -7.35
CA LEU A 216 -12.11 -15.94 -7.24
C LEU A 216 -13.06 -16.43 -8.34
N THR A 217 -14.33 -16.61 -7.99
CA THR A 217 -15.39 -16.79 -8.98
C THR A 217 -15.69 -15.47 -9.70
N GLU A 218 -16.35 -15.52 -10.85
CA GLU A 218 -16.75 -14.31 -11.60
C GLU A 218 -17.57 -13.33 -10.74
N GLU A 219 -18.43 -13.84 -9.86
CA GLU A 219 -19.21 -13.00 -8.94
C GLU A 219 -18.34 -12.34 -7.88
N GLN A 220 -17.36 -13.08 -7.32
CA GLN A 220 -16.44 -12.56 -6.34
C GLN A 220 -15.45 -11.56 -6.96
N ALA A 221 -15.02 -11.79 -8.20
CA ALA A 221 -14.13 -10.90 -8.94
C ALA A 221 -14.71 -9.48 -9.09
N LYS A 222 -16.03 -9.31 -9.09
CA LYS A 222 -16.71 -8.00 -9.16
C LYS A 222 -16.43 -7.11 -7.95
N PHE A 223 -15.99 -7.69 -6.83
CA PHE A 223 -15.60 -6.94 -5.65
C PHE A 223 -14.17 -6.41 -5.71
N ILE A 224 -13.36 -6.83 -6.70
CA ILE A 224 -12.04 -6.24 -6.91
C ILE A 224 -12.20 -4.95 -7.73
N LEU A 225 -12.04 -3.80 -7.07
CA LEU A 225 -12.18 -2.49 -7.71
C LEU A 225 -11.02 -2.17 -8.66
N GLY A 226 -9.88 -2.81 -8.46
CA GLY A 226 -8.68 -2.59 -9.25
C GLY A 226 -7.40 -2.75 -8.44
N THR A 227 -6.36 -2.07 -8.88
CA THR A 227 -5.03 -2.15 -8.24
C THR A 227 -4.40 -0.77 -8.09
N GLN A 228 -3.51 -0.65 -7.12
CA GLN A 228 -2.74 0.55 -6.80
C GLN A 228 -1.28 0.17 -6.56
N ALA A 229 -0.35 1.06 -6.93
CA ALA A 229 1.03 0.99 -6.45
C ALA A 229 1.22 1.94 -5.26
N ASN A 230 2.07 1.53 -4.34
CA ASN A 230 2.49 2.35 -3.21
C ASN A 230 3.90 2.89 -3.44
N ILE A 231 4.16 4.09 -2.94
CA ILE A 231 5.47 4.74 -2.94
C ILE A 231 5.70 5.41 -1.59
N TRP A 232 6.37 4.71 -0.70
CA TRP A 232 6.73 5.21 0.62
C TRP A 232 8.04 6.00 0.54
N THR A 233 8.12 7.11 1.25
CA THR A 233 9.17 8.11 1.02
C THR A 233 10.27 8.16 2.07
N GLU A 234 10.42 7.14 2.91
CA GLU A 234 11.43 7.07 3.96
C GLU A 234 12.86 7.31 3.43
N TYR A 235 13.12 6.85 2.20
CA TYR A 235 14.40 6.98 1.52
C TYR A 235 14.38 7.93 0.32
N ILE A 236 13.19 8.39 -0.09
CA ILE A 236 13.01 9.24 -1.27
C ILE A 236 13.02 10.71 -0.83
N THR A 237 14.09 11.43 -1.14
CA THR A 237 14.34 12.77 -0.62
C THR A 237 14.14 13.89 -1.63
N THR A 238 14.04 13.58 -2.92
CA THR A 238 13.90 14.57 -4.00
C THR A 238 12.87 14.14 -5.04
N PRO A 239 12.28 15.07 -5.80
CA PRO A 239 11.39 14.74 -6.92
C PRO A 239 12.07 13.86 -7.98
N GLU A 240 13.34 14.09 -8.30
CA GLU A 240 14.11 13.31 -9.27
C GLU A 240 14.28 11.86 -8.79
N HIS A 241 14.47 11.65 -7.47
CA HIS A 241 14.50 10.30 -6.89
C HIS A 241 13.13 9.64 -6.99
N LEU A 242 12.04 10.37 -6.72
CA LEU A 242 10.68 9.87 -6.89
C LEU A 242 10.41 9.43 -8.33
N GLU A 243 10.75 10.27 -9.32
CA GLU A 243 10.60 9.95 -10.75
C GLU A 243 11.35 8.67 -11.11
N TYR A 244 12.60 8.54 -10.65
CA TYR A 244 13.41 7.34 -10.84
C TYR A 244 12.72 6.09 -10.30
N MET A 245 12.16 6.18 -9.10
CA MET A 245 11.52 5.03 -8.44
C MET A 245 10.20 4.62 -9.10
N ILE A 246 9.41 5.55 -9.60
CA ILE A 246 8.11 5.23 -10.20
C ILE A 246 8.17 4.91 -11.70
N LEU A 247 9.12 5.49 -12.44
CA LEU A 247 9.18 5.34 -13.89
C LEU A 247 10.29 4.35 -14.31
N PRO A 248 10.04 3.48 -15.29
CA PRO A 248 8.82 3.33 -16.10
C PRO A 248 7.80 2.32 -15.52
N ARG A 249 7.94 1.87 -14.26
CA ARG A 249 7.00 0.91 -13.63
C ARG A 249 5.55 1.39 -13.65
N LEU A 250 5.35 2.72 -13.50
CA LEU A 250 4.01 3.30 -13.56
C LEU A 250 3.36 3.14 -14.95
N ALA A 251 4.16 3.16 -16.03
CA ALA A 251 3.65 2.86 -17.37
C ALA A 251 3.19 1.40 -17.49
N ALA A 252 3.97 0.47 -16.92
CA ALA A 252 3.57 -0.94 -16.87
C ALA A 252 2.29 -1.15 -16.05
N LEU A 253 2.18 -0.50 -14.89
CA LEU A 253 0.97 -0.56 -14.06
C LEU A 253 -0.24 0.04 -14.78
N SER A 254 -0.06 1.12 -15.54
CA SER A 254 -1.15 1.73 -16.30
C SER A 254 -1.76 0.74 -17.31
N GLU A 255 -0.93 -0.06 -18.00
CA GLU A 255 -1.45 -1.09 -18.90
C GLU A 255 -2.18 -2.21 -18.13
N VAL A 256 -1.67 -2.60 -16.95
CA VAL A 256 -2.37 -3.56 -16.06
C VAL A 256 -3.74 -3.04 -15.63
N GLN A 257 -3.88 -1.75 -15.40
CA GLN A 257 -5.14 -1.14 -14.93
C GLN A 257 -6.16 -0.92 -16.04
N TRP A 258 -5.72 -0.68 -17.28
CA TRP A 258 -6.59 -0.30 -18.38
C TRP A 258 -6.86 -1.42 -19.38
N ASP A 259 -6.04 -2.47 -19.41
CA ASP A 259 -6.21 -3.59 -20.33
C ASP A 259 -6.75 -4.83 -19.60
N GLN A 260 -7.46 -5.67 -20.34
CA GLN A 260 -7.87 -6.98 -19.85
C GLN A 260 -6.68 -7.95 -19.89
N VAL A 261 -6.64 -8.89 -18.95
CA VAL A 261 -5.52 -9.83 -18.79
C VAL A 261 -5.23 -10.59 -20.08
N GLU A 262 -6.28 -10.97 -20.82
CA GLU A 262 -6.20 -11.73 -22.09
C GLU A 262 -5.56 -10.92 -23.22
N ASN A 263 -5.60 -9.61 -23.14
CA ASN A 263 -5.06 -8.69 -24.13
C ASN A 263 -3.62 -8.26 -23.83
N LYS A 264 -3.14 -8.49 -22.61
CA LYS A 264 -1.78 -8.09 -22.22
C LYS A 264 -0.72 -8.89 -22.98
N SER A 265 0.32 -8.19 -23.42
CA SER A 265 1.49 -8.79 -24.07
C SER A 265 2.71 -7.98 -23.69
N TYR A 266 3.58 -8.59 -22.87
CA TYR A 266 4.82 -7.93 -22.43
C TYR A 266 5.75 -7.59 -23.60
N ASP A 267 5.81 -8.44 -24.64
CA ASP A 267 6.59 -8.15 -25.84
C ASP A 267 6.06 -6.90 -26.56
N ARG A 268 4.72 -6.78 -26.72
CA ARG A 268 4.11 -5.57 -27.28
C ARG A 268 4.37 -4.33 -26.41
N PHE A 269 4.32 -4.46 -25.09
CA PHE A 269 4.69 -3.38 -24.18
C PHE A 269 6.15 -2.95 -24.39
N LEU A 270 7.09 -3.89 -24.52
CA LEU A 270 8.48 -3.63 -24.77
C LEU A 270 8.72 -2.96 -26.15
N ASP A 271 7.99 -3.39 -27.18
CA ASP A 271 8.07 -2.77 -28.51
C ASP A 271 7.61 -1.30 -28.50
N ASN A 272 6.66 -0.96 -27.62
CA ASN A 272 6.07 0.38 -27.55
C ASN A 272 6.69 1.29 -26.49
N ILE A 273 7.38 0.73 -25.48
CA ILE A 273 7.91 1.51 -24.34
C ILE A 273 8.85 2.64 -24.80
N GLY A 274 9.56 2.45 -25.92
CA GLY A 274 10.45 3.46 -26.49
C GLY A 274 9.76 4.81 -26.77
N HIS A 275 8.48 4.80 -27.11
CA HIS A 275 7.69 6.03 -27.32
C HIS A 275 7.45 6.76 -26.00
N ILE A 276 7.16 6.00 -24.93
CA ILE A 276 6.95 6.55 -23.59
C ILE A 276 8.25 7.12 -23.03
N LEU A 277 9.37 6.38 -23.19
CA LEU A 277 10.68 6.87 -22.76
C LEU A 277 11.08 8.16 -23.51
N ALA A 278 10.78 8.26 -24.81
CA ALA A 278 11.01 9.49 -25.55
C ALA A 278 10.17 10.67 -25.04
N ILE A 279 8.95 10.45 -24.57
CA ILE A 279 8.13 11.46 -23.91
C ILE A 279 8.79 11.85 -22.57
N TYR A 280 9.26 10.92 -21.78
CA TYR A 280 9.98 11.21 -20.54
C TYR A 280 11.23 12.05 -20.78
N ASP A 281 12.01 11.76 -21.84
CA ASP A 281 13.17 12.56 -22.24
C ASP A 281 12.78 13.98 -22.60
N VAL A 282 11.71 14.18 -23.39
CA VAL A 282 11.20 15.51 -23.75
C VAL A 282 10.71 16.29 -22.53
N MET A 283 10.10 15.60 -21.56
CA MET A 283 9.63 16.20 -20.30
C MET A 283 10.77 16.44 -19.29
N GLY A 284 11.96 15.91 -19.53
CA GLY A 284 13.11 16.00 -18.63
C GLY A 284 12.95 15.15 -17.34
N LEU A 285 12.18 14.07 -17.40
CA LEU A 285 11.94 13.21 -16.26
C LEU A 285 13.12 12.25 -16.01
N ASN A 286 13.45 12.04 -14.73
CA ASN A 286 14.50 11.13 -14.31
C ASN A 286 13.95 9.72 -14.14
N TYR A 287 13.85 8.94 -15.20
CA TYR A 287 13.35 7.57 -15.13
C TYR A 287 14.47 6.52 -15.08
N ALA A 288 14.22 5.37 -14.44
CA ALA A 288 15.15 4.25 -14.40
C ALA A 288 15.27 3.55 -15.76
N LYS A 289 16.52 3.20 -16.14
CA LYS A 289 16.83 2.62 -17.46
C LYS A 289 17.00 1.11 -17.44
N HIS A 290 16.60 0.43 -16.37
CA HIS A 290 16.78 -1.02 -16.17
C HIS A 290 16.09 -1.88 -17.22
N ILE A 291 15.07 -1.34 -17.90
CA ILE A 291 14.44 -2.01 -19.03
C ILE A 291 15.42 -2.23 -20.21
N LEU A 292 16.51 -1.47 -20.24
CA LEU A 292 17.58 -1.57 -21.24
C LEU A 292 18.79 -2.38 -20.75
N GLU A 293 18.76 -2.87 -19.50
CA GLU A 293 19.88 -3.67 -18.95
C GLU A 293 20.07 -4.98 -19.70
N VAL A 294 21.34 -5.34 -19.85
CA VAL A 294 21.73 -6.64 -20.42
C VAL A 294 21.66 -7.69 -19.32
N LYS A 295 20.75 -8.65 -19.46
CA LYS A 295 20.68 -9.82 -18.59
C LYS A 295 21.46 -10.98 -19.20
N GLY A 296 22.28 -11.67 -18.40
CA GLY A 296 23.09 -12.82 -18.82
C GLY A 296 22.60 -14.10 -18.14
N GLU A 297 22.31 -15.11 -18.94
CA GLU A 297 22.12 -16.50 -18.49
C GLU A 297 23.34 -17.31 -18.85
N TYR A 298 23.85 -18.10 -17.93
CA TYR A 298 25.06 -18.89 -18.10
C TYR A 298 24.77 -20.38 -17.92
N SER A 299 25.25 -21.20 -18.82
CA SER A 299 25.19 -22.67 -18.71
C SER A 299 26.52 -23.31 -18.99
N VAL A 300 26.81 -24.43 -18.34
CA VAL A 300 28.01 -25.21 -18.61
C VAL A 300 27.68 -26.23 -19.70
N ASN A 301 28.36 -26.12 -20.83
CA ASN A 301 28.27 -27.12 -21.87
C ASN A 301 29.42 -28.15 -21.69
N GLU A 302 29.14 -29.23 -20.98
CA GLU A 302 30.12 -30.28 -20.68
C GLU A 302 30.67 -30.95 -21.94
N THR A 303 29.85 -31.08 -23.00
CA THR A 303 30.24 -31.71 -24.27
C THR A 303 31.28 -30.88 -25.01
N LYS A 304 31.15 -29.55 -24.95
CA LYS A 304 32.10 -28.62 -25.59
C LYS A 304 33.20 -28.14 -24.65
N GLY A 305 33.09 -28.43 -23.35
CA GLY A 305 34.04 -27.98 -22.34
C GLY A 305 34.09 -26.45 -22.20
N CYS A 306 32.94 -25.75 -22.39
CA CYS A 306 32.86 -24.30 -22.35
C CYS A 306 31.65 -23.83 -21.53
N ILE A 307 31.67 -22.54 -21.14
CA ILE A 307 30.52 -21.87 -20.59
C ILE A 307 29.83 -21.17 -21.77
N GLU A 308 28.54 -21.44 -21.94
CA GLU A 308 27.68 -20.72 -22.88
C GLU A 308 26.98 -19.59 -22.13
N ALA A 309 27.03 -18.36 -22.67
CA ALA A 309 26.34 -17.20 -22.15
C ALA A 309 25.31 -16.74 -23.16
N THR A 310 24.07 -16.58 -22.71
CA THR A 310 23.01 -15.97 -23.49
C THR A 310 22.74 -14.58 -22.91
N LEU A 311 22.96 -13.54 -23.72
CA LEU A 311 22.74 -12.16 -23.32
C LEU A 311 21.41 -11.67 -23.93
N ARG A 312 20.60 -11.00 -23.12
CA ARG A 312 19.31 -10.44 -23.55
C ARG A 312 19.12 -9.06 -22.95
N THR A 313 18.42 -8.17 -23.67
CA THR A 313 17.84 -6.95 -23.12
C THR A 313 16.33 -7.12 -23.03
N GLN A 314 15.66 -6.46 -22.10
CA GLN A 314 14.20 -6.53 -22.00
C GLN A 314 13.52 -5.84 -23.20
N GLY A 315 14.13 -4.84 -23.82
CA GLY A 315 13.55 -4.05 -24.91
C GLY A 315 14.10 -4.37 -26.29
N ASN A 316 14.63 -5.57 -26.54
CA ASN A 316 15.27 -5.94 -27.83
C ASN A 316 16.33 -4.92 -28.30
N ALA A 317 16.90 -4.15 -27.39
CA ALA A 317 17.96 -3.20 -27.70
C ALA A 317 19.23 -3.92 -28.20
N PRO A 318 19.96 -3.37 -29.15
CA PRO A 318 21.20 -3.98 -29.62
C PRO A 318 22.23 -4.06 -28.49
N ILE A 319 22.85 -5.24 -28.34
CA ILE A 319 23.90 -5.48 -27.36
C ILE A 319 25.24 -5.30 -28.06
N TYR A 320 26.06 -4.42 -27.52
CA TYR A 320 27.43 -4.20 -27.99
C TYR A 320 28.40 -4.86 -26.99
N TYR A 321 29.41 -5.59 -27.48
CA TYR A 321 30.40 -6.32 -26.70
C TYR A 321 31.82 -6.11 -27.24
#